data_c22b8c45851033f7454a568fc0bc0ae3
#
_entry.id   c22b8c45851033f7454a568fc0bc0ae3
#
_cell.length_a   1.000
_cell.length_b   1.000
_cell.length_c   1.000
_cell.angle_alpha   90.00
_cell.angle_beta   90.00
_cell.angle_gamma   90.00
#
_symmetry.space_group_name_H-M   'P 1'
#
loop_
_entity.id
_entity.type
_entity.pdbx_description
1 polymer ?
#
loop_
_entity_poly.entity_id
_entity_poly.type
_entity_poly.pdbx_seq_one_letter_code
_entity_poly.pdbx_strand_id
1 'polypeptide(L)'
;MLNAKIIGNRIGDARKKMNLSQAQLAEHLFISSQAVGKWERGESLPDIIMLNRLAEIVGVDLNYFSENFQQATTETTSVESSGSTELSPDSPEKQHALAGKTEKNPSWDMSRGNWVDADFSGLKNLNEKFSSSNMQRCKFIGSDLSGLLLSGNNISECDFSSSEIRNSHIRRSNLEKNGFKDCSLNGTEFSGSNISKCDFTDSDFTGAKIKTGGFDNNTVSNALWNGTSFVGAYLLDIVFDGTLENCYFENCTFKRVTFEHAILVNTFFKNNNLKKIKFVDCKADRITYEFLKHGKADLNGITLLDV
;
A
#
# COMPACT_ATOMS: atom_id res chain seq x y z
N MET A 1 -13.96 25.99 -20.18
CA MET A 1 -12.59 25.64 -20.62
C MET A 1 -11.62 26.14 -19.58
N LEU A 2 -10.67 25.32 -19.12
CA LEU A 2 -9.63 25.76 -18.19
C LEU A 2 -8.75 26.81 -18.87
N ASN A 3 -8.74 28.03 -18.35
CA ASN A 3 -7.93 29.12 -18.93
C ASN A 3 -6.49 29.04 -18.36
N ALA A 4 -5.56 28.58 -19.20
CA ALA A 4 -4.15 28.39 -18.82
C ALA A 4 -3.51 29.67 -18.24
N LYS A 5 -3.93 30.85 -18.72
CA LYS A 5 -3.41 32.13 -18.24
C LYS A 5 -3.86 32.46 -16.82
N ILE A 6 -5.12 32.16 -16.49
CA ILE A 6 -5.67 32.38 -15.15
C ILE A 6 -4.99 31.45 -14.16
N ILE A 7 -4.89 30.16 -14.51
CA ILE A 7 -4.20 29.17 -13.66
C ILE A 7 -2.74 29.54 -13.48
N GLY A 8 -2.04 29.92 -14.55
CA GLY A 8 -0.65 30.33 -14.50
C GLY A 8 -0.39 31.54 -13.59
N ASN A 9 -1.24 32.55 -13.68
CA ASN A 9 -1.16 33.72 -12.78
C ASN A 9 -1.31 33.30 -11.30
N ARG A 10 -2.29 32.44 -11.00
CA ARG A 10 -2.53 31.96 -9.64
C ARG A 10 -1.38 31.11 -9.10
N ILE A 11 -0.73 30.31 -9.95
CA ILE A 11 0.49 29.60 -9.59
C ILE A 11 1.57 30.59 -9.19
N GLY A 12 1.80 31.61 -10.00
CA GLY A 12 2.79 32.63 -9.71
C GLY A 12 2.49 33.43 -8.45
N ASP A 13 1.22 33.75 -8.20
CA ASP A 13 0.79 34.48 -6.99
C ASP A 13 0.95 33.65 -5.71
N ALA A 14 0.54 32.37 -5.75
CA ALA A 14 0.69 31.46 -4.63
C ALA A 14 2.17 31.23 -4.30
N ARG A 15 3.02 31.00 -5.31
CA ARG A 15 4.47 30.87 -5.11
C ARG A 15 5.09 32.11 -4.46
N LYS A 16 4.76 33.30 -4.96
CA LYS A 16 5.26 34.57 -4.41
C LYS A 16 4.83 34.80 -2.97
N LYS A 17 3.58 34.47 -2.61
CA LYS A 17 3.09 34.51 -1.22
C LYS A 17 3.91 33.65 -0.27
N MET A 18 4.47 32.54 -0.77
CA MET A 18 5.36 31.66 -0.01
C MET A 18 6.84 32.08 -0.07
N ASN A 19 7.14 33.22 -0.70
CA ASN A 19 8.50 33.75 -0.93
C ASN A 19 9.42 32.74 -1.66
N LEU A 20 8.89 31.88 -2.50
CA LEU A 20 9.64 30.92 -3.29
C LEU A 20 10.05 31.49 -4.65
N SER A 21 11.27 31.25 -5.11
CA SER A 21 11.66 31.44 -6.50
C SER A 21 11.07 30.33 -7.38
N GLN A 22 11.03 30.56 -8.72
CA GLN A 22 10.62 29.49 -9.64
C GLN A 22 11.52 28.26 -9.54
N ALA A 23 12.81 28.43 -9.27
CA ALA A 23 13.76 27.34 -9.09
C ALA A 23 13.47 26.55 -7.81
N GLN A 24 13.18 27.22 -6.70
CA GLN A 24 12.83 26.55 -5.43
C GLN A 24 11.51 25.79 -5.54
N LEU A 25 10.47 26.40 -6.16
CA LEU A 25 9.22 25.69 -6.40
C LEU A 25 9.43 24.46 -7.30
N ALA A 26 10.28 24.58 -8.32
CA ALA A 26 10.62 23.50 -9.23
C ALA A 26 11.35 22.36 -8.49
N GLU A 27 12.24 22.69 -7.58
CA GLU A 27 12.93 21.73 -6.71
C GLU A 27 11.94 20.96 -5.83
N HIS A 28 11.02 21.64 -5.18
CA HIS A 28 9.95 21.01 -4.38
C HIS A 28 9.03 20.10 -5.21
N LEU A 29 8.83 20.43 -6.49
CA LEU A 29 8.02 19.65 -7.41
C LEU A 29 8.81 18.58 -8.18
N PHE A 30 10.14 18.53 -8.01
CA PHE A 30 11.05 17.65 -8.77
C PHE A 30 10.93 17.81 -10.30
N ILE A 31 10.84 19.07 -10.76
CA ILE A 31 10.74 19.42 -12.19
C ILE A 31 11.76 20.51 -12.54
N SER A 32 11.84 20.88 -13.79
CA SER A 32 12.70 22.01 -14.21
C SER A 32 12.06 23.36 -13.90
N SER A 33 12.86 24.37 -13.55
CA SER A 33 12.38 25.75 -13.39
C SER A 33 11.73 26.32 -14.65
N GLN A 34 12.13 25.83 -15.84
CA GLN A 34 11.52 26.17 -17.10
C GLN A 34 10.05 25.70 -17.20
N ALA A 35 9.72 24.55 -16.61
CA ALA A 35 8.35 24.05 -16.56
C ALA A 35 7.46 24.96 -15.71
N VAL A 36 7.92 25.35 -14.52
CA VAL A 36 7.23 26.34 -13.67
C VAL A 36 7.04 27.65 -14.42
N GLY A 37 8.10 28.15 -15.08
CA GLY A 37 8.00 29.37 -15.90
C GLY A 37 6.98 29.29 -17.04
N LYS A 38 6.89 28.14 -17.72
CA LYS A 38 5.87 27.92 -18.76
C LYS A 38 4.45 27.92 -18.20
N TRP A 39 4.25 27.31 -17.01
CA TRP A 39 2.95 27.32 -16.34
C TRP A 39 2.53 28.74 -15.95
N GLU A 40 3.41 29.51 -15.32
CA GLU A 40 3.12 30.90 -14.90
C GLU A 40 2.83 31.83 -16.08
N ARG A 41 3.42 31.57 -17.23
CA ARG A 41 3.12 32.33 -18.46
C ARG A 41 1.85 31.83 -19.18
N GLY A 42 1.29 30.70 -18.76
CA GLY A 42 0.13 30.07 -19.39
C GLY A 42 0.46 29.40 -20.72
N GLU A 43 1.73 29.07 -20.98
CA GLU A 43 2.18 28.38 -22.19
C GLU A 43 1.87 26.86 -22.13
N SER A 44 1.76 26.33 -20.94
CA SER A 44 1.33 24.98 -20.64
C SER A 44 0.60 24.93 -19.30
N LEU A 45 -0.16 23.86 -19.07
CA LEU A 45 -0.81 23.60 -17.78
C LEU A 45 -0.10 22.43 -17.11
N PRO A 46 0.07 22.47 -15.76
CA PRO A 46 0.36 21.27 -15.01
C PRO A 46 -0.80 20.29 -15.13
N ASP A 47 -0.50 18.99 -15.07
CA ASP A 47 -1.56 18.01 -14.94
C ASP A 47 -2.22 18.11 -13.54
N ILE A 48 -3.34 17.41 -13.36
CA ILE A 48 -4.13 17.50 -12.11
C ILE A 48 -3.33 17.08 -10.88
N ILE A 49 -2.36 16.21 -11.06
CA ILE A 49 -1.51 15.71 -9.98
C ILE A 49 -0.49 16.75 -9.58
N MET A 50 0.10 17.43 -10.57
CA MET A 50 1.00 18.54 -10.31
C MET A 50 0.27 19.74 -9.70
N LEU A 51 -0.99 19.99 -10.10
CA LEU A 51 -1.82 21.01 -9.45
C LEU A 51 -2.11 20.68 -7.98
N ASN A 52 -2.37 19.40 -7.67
CA ASN A 52 -2.55 18.95 -6.29
C ASN A 52 -1.28 19.14 -5.46
N ARG A 53 -0.12 18.70 -5.96
CA ARG A 53 1.18 18.91 -5.28
C ARG A 53 1.48 20.38 -5.08
N LEU A 54 1.18 21.18 -6.07
CA LEU A 54 1.38 22.61 -6.02
C LEU A 54 0.48 23.25 -4.95
N ALA A 55 -0.81 22.84 -4.87
CA ALA A 55 -1.73 23.27 -3.82
C ALA A 55 -1.21 22.95 -2.41
N GLU A 56 -0.69 21.74 -2.22
CA GLU A 56 -0.10 21.30 -0.94
C GLU A 56 1.13 22.12 -0.58
N ILE A 57 2.06 22.34 -1.52
CA ILE A 57 3.31 23.09 -1.29
C ILE A 57 3.03 24.56 -0.96
N VAL A 58 2.08 25.18 -1.67
CA VAL A 58 1.76 26.60 -1.48
C VAL A 58 0.65 26.83 -0.46
N GLY A 59 0.12 25.77 0.18
CA GLY A 59 -0.84 25.83 1.29
C GLY A 59 -2.22 26.36 0.88
N VAL A 60 -2.71 26.04 -0.33
CA VAL A 60 -4.02 26.44 -0.82
C VAL A 60 -4.88 25.22 -1.16
N ASP A 61 -6.21 25.42 -1.22
CA ASP A 61 -7.12 24.40 -1.74
C ASP A 61 -6.96 24.28 -3.28
N LEU A 62 -7.18 23.08 -3.84
CA LEU A 62 -7.07 22.84 -5.29
C LEU A 62 -8.00 23.77 -6.10
N ASN A 63 -9.18 24.11 -5.52
CA ASN A 63 -10.11 25.04 -6.15
C ASN A 63 -9.53 26.45 -6.31
N TYR A 64 -8.48 26.80 -5.57
CA TYR A 64 -7.77 28.07 -5.74
C TYR A 64 -7.31 28.28 -7.20
N PHE A 65 -6.98 27.22 -7.92
CA PHE A 65 -6.56 27.29 -9.30
C PHE A 65 -7.71 27.25 -10.30
N SER A 66 -8.98 27.11 -9.86
CA SER A 66 -10.15 27.07 -10.72
C SER A 66 -10.64 28.47 -11.09
N GLU A 67 -11.27 28.63 -12.27
CA GLU A 67 -11.78 29.93 -12.76
C GLU A 67 -12.79 30.58 -11.83
N ASN A 68 -13.54 29.79 -11.04
CA ASN A 68 -14.64 30.25 -10.21
C ASN A 68 -14.26 30.51 -8.75
N PHE A 69 -12.99 30.49 -8.39
CA PHE A 69 -12.54 30.77 -7.04
C PHE A 69 -12.70 32.26 -6.72
N GLN A 70 -13.71 32.61 -5.92
CA GLN A 70 -13.85 33.92 -5.30
C GLN A 70 -13.20 33.87 -3.91
N GLN A 71 -12.20 34.68 -3.68
CA GLN A 71 -11.62 34.89 -2.37
C GLN A 71 -12.71 35.54 -1.49
N ALA A 72 -13.18 34.83 -0.45
CA ALA A 72 -14.00 35.45 0.57
C ALA A 72 -13.11 36.47 1.31
N THR A 73 -13.24 37.73 0.92
CA THR A 73 -12.68 38.84 1.68
C THR A 73 -13.48 38.94 2.99
N THR A 74 -12.91 38.50 4.08
CA THR A 74 -13.37 38.87 5.40
C THR A 74 -13.04 40.32 5.60
N GLU A 75 -13.95 41.20 5.23
CA GLU A 75 -13.96 42.58 5.72
C GLU A 75 -14.35 42.55 7.19
N THR A 76 -13.38 42.70 8.05
CA THR A 76 -13.60 43.08 9.45
C THR A 76 -13.96 44.57 9.48
N THR A 77 -15.25 44.88 9.51
CA THR A 77 -15.73 46.21 9.90
C THR A 77 -15.38 46.46 11.36
N SER A 78 -14.38 47.29 11.55
CA SER A 78 -14.11 47.94 12.83
C SER A 78 -15.23 48.93 13.15
N VAL A 79 -16.01 48.65 14.18
CA VAL A 79 -16.86 49.63 14.83
C VAL A 79 -16.12 50.11 16.08
N GLU A 80 -15.64 51.34 16.01
CA GLU A 80 -15.22 52.10 17.21
C GLU A 80 -16.41 52.38 18.10
N SER A 81 -16.29 52.10 19.39
CA SER A 81 -16.98 52.82 20.42
C SER A 81 -16.13 52.87 21.69
N SER A 82 -15.84 54.08 22.06
CA SER A 82 -15.13 54.60 23.22
C SER A 82 -15.78 54.24 24.57
N GLY A 83 -14.94 54.03 25.60
CA GLY A 83 -15.41 54.04 26.99
C GLY A 83 -14.36 53.51 27.98
N SER A 84 -13.64 54.41 28.56
CA SER A 84 -12.68 54.32 29.67
C SER A 84 -13.22 53.58 30.91
N THR A 85 -12.41 52.84 31.67
CA THR A 85 -11.96 53.11 33.02
C THR A 85 -11.16 51.95 33.64
N GLU A 86 -10.14 52.34 34.41
CA GLU A 86 -9.11 51.60 35.14
C GLU A 86 -9.58 50.54 36.15
N LEU A 87 -8.77 49.56 36.46
CA LEU A 87 -8.03 49.23 37.69
C LEU A 87 -7.68 47.74 37.79
N SER A 88 -6.36 47.50 38.01
CA SER A 88 -5.79 46.20 38.44
C SER A 88 -6.01 46.03 39.98
N PRO A 89 -5.50 45.00 40.70
CA PRO A 89 -4.95 43.67 40.31
C PRO A 89 -5.54 42.51 41.12
N ASP A 90 -5.36 41.27 40.74
CA ASP A 90 -4.81 40.17 41.54
C ASP A 90 -4.84 38.83 40.76
N SER A 91 -3.72 38.09 40.89
CA SER A 91 -3.59 36.72 40.39
C SER A 91 -4.33 35.71 41.29
N PRO A 92 -4.73 34.50 40.84
CA PRO A 92 -3.78 33.41 40.73
C PRO A 92 -4.02 32.43 39.56
N GLU A 93 -2.95 31.77 39.24
CA GLU A 93 -2.73 30.56 38.44
C GLU A 93 -3.95 29.71 38.06
N LYS A 94 -4.15 29.54 36.75
CA LYS A 94 -4.81 28.37 36.19
C LYS A 94 -3.98 27.86 35.01
N GLN A 95 -3.48 26.66 35.20
CA GLN A 95 -2.84 25.80 34.23
C GLN A 95 -3.65 25.78 32.93
N HIS A 96 -3.12 26.36 31.86
CA HIS A 96 -3.58 26.10 30.50
C HIS A 96 -2.92 24.81 30.01
N ALA A 97 -3.72 23.77 29.90
CA ALA A 97 -3.41 22.62 29.11
C ALA A 97 -3.07 23.09 27.68
N LEU A 98 -1.83 22.92 27.31
CA LEU A 98 -1.39 23.03 25.92
C LEU A 98 -2.09 21.94 25.13
N ALA A 99 -3.15 22.31 24.39
CA ALA A 99 -3.64 21.51 23.30
C ALA A 99 -2.51 21.39 22.29
N GLY A 100 -1.91 20.20 22.24
CA GLY A 100 -0.87 19.87 21.29
C GLY A 100 -1.36 20.13 19.87
N LYS A 101 -0.79 21.11 19.20
CA LYS A 101 -0.80 21.17 17.75
C LYS A 101 -0.13 19.88 17.27
N THR A 102 -0.89 18.94 16.77
CA THR A 102 -0.37 17.85 15.94
C THR A 102 0.30 18.52 14.75
N GLU A 103 1.59 18.62 14.79
CA GLU A 103 2.41 18.94 13.62
C GLU A 103 2.06 17.86 12.59
N LYS A 104 1.37 18.23 11.52
CA LYS A 104 1.24 17.39 10.34
C LYS A 104 2.64 17.27 9.78
N ASN A 105 3.31 16.15 10.05
CA ASN A 105 4.55 15.81 9.37
C ASN A 105 4.31 15.95 7.86
N PRO A 106 5.24 16.57 7.11
CA PRO A 106 5.12 16.68 5.67
C PRO A 106 4.86 15.29 5.09
N SER A 107 3.78 15.15 4.38
CA SER A 107 3.38 13.89 3.75
C SER A 107 4.40 13.58 2.65
N TRP A 108 5.30 12.65 2.91
CA TRP A 108 6.25 12.15 1.93
C TRP A 108 5.49 11.26 0.94
N ASP A 109 5.30 11.71 -0.27
CA ASP A 109 4.76 10.91 -1.36
C ASP A 109 5.91 10.38 -2.23
N MET A 110 6.14 9.08 -2.16
CA MET A 110 7.15 8.36 -2.94
C MET A 110 6.53 7.60 -4.12
N SER A 111 5.26 7.87 -4.41
CA SER A 111 4.58 7.26 -5.54
C SER A 111 5.17 7.69 -6.87
N ARG A 112 5.03 6.86 -7.89
CA ARG A 112 5.58 7.07 -9.24
C ARG A 112 7.10 7.27 -9.30
N GLY A 113 7.77 6.91 -8.22
CA GLY A 113 9.23 6.94 -8.12
C GLY A 113 9.86 5.77 -8.87
N ASN A 114 11.13 5.94 -9.22
CA ASN A 114 11.99 4.85 -9.63
C ASN A 114 13.09 4.70 -8.57
N TRP A 115 12.89 3.75 -7.65
CA TRP A 115 13.74 3.52 -6.49
C TRP A 115 14.69 2.37 -6.76
N VAL A 116 15.97 2.62 -6.74
CA VAL A 116 17.00 1.62 -6.97
C VAL A 116 18.01 1.69 -5.82
N ASP A 117 18.28 0.54 -5.21
CA ASP A 117 19.23 0.39 -4.11
C ASP A 117 18.93 1.30 -2.89
N ALA A 118 17.67 1.74 -2.73
CA ALA A 118 17.25 2.60 -1.62
C ALA A 118 17.01 1.78 -0.33
N ASP A 119 17.37 2.35 0.81
CA ASP A 119 17.18 1.72 2.11
C ASP A 119 16.10 2.46 2.93
N PHE A 120 14.97 1.77 3.15
CA PHE A 120 13.82 2.21 3.94
C PHE A 120 13.66 1.36 5.20
N SER A 121 14.68 0.63 5.61
CA SER A 121 14.62 -0.31 6.73
C SER A 121 14.29 0.39 8.04
N GLY A 122 13.45 -0.26 8.87
CA GLY A 122 13.03 0.25 10.17
C GLY A 122 12.13 1.47 10.15
N LEU A 123 11.73 1.98 8.98
CA LEU A 123 10.81 3.11 8.87
C LEU A 123 9.37 2.70 9.21
N LYS A 124 8.60 3.68 9.71
CA LYS A 124 7.19 3.51 10.10
C LYS A 124 6.28 4.42 9.29
N ASN A 125 4.99 4.07 9.23
CA ASN A 125 3.96 4.86 8.55
C ASN A 125 4.25 5.04 7.05
N LEU A 126 4.70 3.98 6.37
CA LEU A 126 4.99 3.96 4.94
C LEU A 126 3.77 3.55 4.08
N ASN A 127 2.59 3.41 4.68
CA ASN A 127 1.34 3.14 3.96
C ASN A 127 1.07 4.24 2.91
N GLU A 128 0.44 3.94 1.81
CA GLU A 128 0.07 4.87 0.72
C GLU A 128 1.22 5.54 -0.08
N LYS A 129 2.47 5.31 0.25
CA LYS A 129 3.58 6.15 -0.25
C LYS A 129 4.24 5.67 -1.55
N PHE A 130 3.97 4.45 -2.00
CA PHE A 130 4.75 3.84 -3.09
C PHE A 130 3.91 3.43 -4.32
N SER A 131 2.66 3.83 -4.44
CA SER A 131 1.82 3.40 -5.57
C SER A 131 2.40 3.83 -6.92
N SER A 132 2.27 2.97 -7.94
CA SER A 132 2.77 3.18 -9.30
C SER A 132 4.29 3.41 -9.39
N SER A 133 5.04 2.91 -8.43
CA SER A 133 6.51 3.02 -8.40
C SER A 133 7.18 1.78 -8.94
N ASN A 134 8.38 1.95 -9.49
CA ASN A 134 9.32 0.89 -9.73
C ASN A 134 10.30 0.83 -8.56
N MET A 135 10.47 -0.33 -7.96
CA MET A 135 11.40 -0.56 -6.85
C MET A 135 12.32 -1.73 -7.23
N GLN A 136 13.60 -1.50 -7.19
CA GLN A 136 14.59 -2.52 -7.48
C GLN A 136 15.69 -2.54 -6.44
N ARG A 137 15.97 -3.69 -5.85
CA ARG A 137 16.99 -3.91 -4.82
C ARG A 137 16.87 -2.97 -3.62
N CYS A 138 15.64 -2.52 -3.32
CA CYS A 138 15.37 -1.70 -2.15
C CYS A 138 15.27 -2.55 -0.90
N LYS A 139 15.56 -1.95 0.26
CA LYS A 139 15.44 -2.58 1.56
C LYS A 139 14.32 -1.96 2.36
N PHE A 140 13.50 -2.81 2.97
CA PHE A 140 12.41 -2.46 3.88
C PHE A 140 12.47 -3.30 5.15
N ILE A 141 13.65 -3.78 5.51
CA ILE A 141 13.83 -4.75 6.60
C ILE A 141 13.31 -4.19 7.91
N GLY A 142 12.42 -4.92 8.58
CA GLY A 142 11.84 -4.52 9.88
C GLY A 142 11.00 -3.24 9.83
N SER A 143 10.45 -2.89 8.66
CA SER A 143 9.61 -1.69 8.49
C SER A 143 8.16 -1.94 8.83
N ASP A 144 7.45 -0.91 9.29
CA ASP A 144 6.00 -0.93 9.44
C ASP A 144 5.34 -0.40 8.16
N LEU A 145 4.86 -1.35 7.37
CA LEU A 145 4.15 -1.16 6.10
C LEU A 145 2.65 -1.52 6.25
N SER A 146 2.14 -1.58 7.47
CA SER A 146 0.74 -1.96 7.73
C SER A 146 -0.24 -1.03 7.02
N GLY A 147 -1.24 -1.61 6.34
CA GLY A 147 -2.19 -0.85 5.53
C GLY A 147 -1.60 -0.30 4.23
N LEU A 148 -0.45 -0.81 3.76
CA LEU A 148 0.21 -0.37 2.54
C LEU A 148 -0.71 -0.50 1.32
N LEU A 149 -0.81 0.57 0.55
CA LEU A 149 -1.52 0.59 -0.73
C LEU A 149 -0.52 0.61 -1.88
N LEU A 150 -0.40 -0.53 -2.57
CA LEU A 150 0.38 -0.64 -3.79
C LEU A 150 -0.56 -0.88 -4.98
N SER A 151 -0.47 -0.07 -5.99
CA SER A 151 -1.25 -0.22 -7.21
C SER A 151 -0.41 0.07 -8.44
N GLY A 152 -0.28 -0.93 -9.33
CA GLY A 152 0.49 -0.78 -10.56
C GLY A 152 2.01 -0.68 -10.34
N ASN A 153 2.53 -1.37 -9.34
CA ASN A 153 3.95 -1.35 -9.02
C ASN A 153 4.72 -2.47 -9.73
N ASN A 154 5.99 -2.20 -10.06
CA ASN A 154 6.97 -3.21 -10.37
C ASN A 154 8.01 -3.25 -9.24
N ILE A 155 8.09 -4.38 -8.56
CA ILE A 155 8.95 -4.56 -7.39
C ILE A 155 9.82 -5.80 -7.63
N SER A 156 11.12 -5.60 -7.69
CA SER A 156 12.05 -6.69 -7.98
C SER A 156 13.27 -6.67 -7.08
N GLU A 157 13.66 -7.85 -6.63
CA GLU A 157 14.88 -8.07 -5.84
C GLU A 157 14.93 -7.22 -4.55
N CYS A 158 13.78 -6.79 -4.04
CA CYS A 158 13.68 -6.02 -2.79
C CYS A 158 13.61 -6.95 -1.58
N ASP A 159 14.07 -6.45 -0.43
CA ASP A 159 14.07 -7.17 0.83
C ASP A 159 13.10 -6.53 1.83
N PHE A 160 12.01 -7.25 2.13
CA PHE A 160 10.99 -6.87 3.11
C PHE A 160 11.08 -7.72 4.38
N SER A 161 12.18 -8.45 4.60
CA SER A 161 12.29 -9.39 5.72
C SER A 161 11.93 -8.74 7.06
N SER A 162 11.22 -9.50 7.90
CA SER A 162 10.76 -9.08 9.25
C SER A 162 9.87 -7.84 9.27
N SER A 163 9.23 -7.50 8.14
CA SER A 163 8.35 -6.33 8.04
C SER A 163 6.90 -6.65 8.36
N GLU A 164 6.20 -5.64 8.90
CA GLU A 164 4.77 -5.67 9.13
C GLU A 164 4.02 -5.18 7.90
N ILE A 165 3.37 -6.09 7.17
CA ILE A 165 2.62 -5.77 5.92
C ILE A 165 1.12 -6.05 6.12
N ARG A 166 0.65 -6.02 7.35
CA ARG A 166 -0.73 -6.38 7.72
C ARG A 166 -1.77 -5.46 7.07
N ASN A 167 -2.91 -6.06 6.69
CA ASN A 167 -4.06 -5.34 6.12
C ASN A 167 -3.72 -4.49 4.89
N SER A 168 -2.68 -4.85 4.17
CA SER A 168 -2.22 -4.15 2.97
C SER A 168 -3.01 -4.57 1.73
N HIS A 169 -3.06 -3.70 0.74
CA HIS A 169 -3.67 -3.97 -0.56
C HIS A 169 -2.66 -3.81 -1.68
N ILE A 170 -2.30 -4.91 -2.30
CA ILE A 170 -1.33 -4.96 -3.40
C ILE A 170 -2.09 -5.33 -4.68
N ARG A 171 -2.32 -4.34 -5.55
CA ARG A 171 -3.19 -4.48 -6.72
C ARG A 171 -2.45 -4.26 -8.02
N ARG A 172 -2.70 -5.12 -9.02
CA ARG A 172 -2.16 -4.98 -10.39
C ARG A 172 -0.65 -4.73 -10.41
N SER A 173 0.06 -5.33 -9.45
CA SER A 173 1.48 -5.16 -9.24
C SER A 173 2.24 -6.41 -9.65
N ASN A 174 3.49 -6.22 -10.05
CA ASN A 174 4.39 -7.31 -10.37
C ASN A 174 5.50 -7.38 -9.31
N LEU A 175 5.57 -8.49 -8.59
CA LEU A 175 6.53 -8.75 -7.53
C LEU A 175 7.41 -9.93 -7.96
N GLU A 176 8.68 -9.69 -8.25
CA GLU A 176 9.60 -10.74 -8.69
C GLU A 176 10.86 -10.80 -7.83
N LYS A 177 11.21 -11.98 -7.35
CA LYS A 177 12.44 -12.24 -6.58
C LYS A 177 12.61 -11.40 -5.32
N ASN A 178 11.51 -11.09 -4.64
CA ASN A 178 11.57 -10.33 -3.40
C ASN A 178 11.67 -11.25 -2.19
N GLY A 179 12.39 -10.80 -1.16
CA GLY A 179 12.45 -11.43 0.16
C GLY A 179 11.32 -10.93 1.06
N PHE A 180 10.51 -11.86 1.57
CA PHE A 180 9.45 -11.60 2.56
C PHE A 180 9.60 -12.53 3.78
N LYS A 181 10.83 -12.96 4.10
CA LYS A 181 11.06 -13.85 5.23
C LYS A 181 10.59 -13.23 6.53
N ASP A 182 9.93 -14.04 7.37
CA ASP A 182 9.47 -13.61 8.69
C ASP A 182 8.58 -12.35 8.65
N CYS A 183 7.80 -12.20 7.55
CA CYS A 183 6.88 -11.06 7.40
C CYS A 183 5.51 -11.37 7.98
N SER A 184 4.87 -10.37 8.58
CA SER A 184 3.46 -10.42 8.91
C SER A 184 2.61 -9.92 7.74
N LEU A 185 1.94 -10.84 7.05
CA LEU A 185 1.04 -10.58 5.92
C LEU A 185 -0.44 -10.74 6.30
N ASN A 186 -0.76 -10.71 7.59
CA ASN A 186 -2.10 -10.95 8.11
C ASN A 186 -3.13 -10.02 7.46
N GLY A 187 -4.19 -10.62 6.90
CA GLY A 187 -5.27 -9.88 6.26
C GLY A 187 -4.88 -9.14 4.98
N THR A 188 -3.66 -9.30 4.47
CA THR A 188 -3.19 -8.66 3.23
C THR A 188 -3.92 -9.20 2.01
N GLU A 189 -4.33 -8.31 1.11
CA GLU A 189 -4.97 -8.68 -0.16
C GLU A 189 -4.05 -8.42 -1.35
N PHE A 190 -3.73 -9.47 -2.09
CA PHE A 190 -3.10 -9.41 -3.40
C PHE A 190 -4.20 -9.59 -4.46
N SER A 191 -4.40 -8.61 -5.33
CA SER A 191 -5.48 -8.62 -6.31
C SER A 191 -4.99 -8.28 -7.70
N GLY A 192 -5.16 -9.20 -8.65
CA GLY A 192 -4.68 -9.04 -10.03
C GLY A 192 -3.16 -8.85 -10.14
N SER A 193 -2.42 -9.31 -9.14
CA SER A 193 -0.96 -9.15 -9.05
C SER A 193 -0.25 -10.46 -9.39
N ASN A 194 0.93 -10.34 -9.98
CA ASN A 194 1.81 -11.48 -10.21
C ASN A 194 2.92 -11.49 -9.15
N ILE A 195 3.02 -12.59 -8.44
CA ILE A 195 4.00 -12.81 -7.38
C ILE A 195 4.82 -14.02 -7.77
N SER A 196 6.08 -13.82 -8.10
CA SER A 196 6.92 -14.89 -8.63
C SER A 196 8.31 -14.91 -8.04
N LYS A 197 8.81 -16.10 -7.76
CA LYS A 197 10.17 -16.34 -7.26
C LYS A 197 10.48 -15.58 -5.96
N CYS A 198 9.45 -15.25 -5.19
CA CYS A 198 9.60 -14.60 -3.89
C CYS A 198 9.82 -15.63 -2.79
N ASP A 199 10.48 -15.21 -1.71
CA ASP A 199 10.75 -16.04 -0.54
C ASP A 199 9.90 -15.57 0.65
N PHE A 200 8.89 -16.36 1.01
CA PHE A 200 7.98 -16.15 2.13
C PHE A 200 8.22 -17.13 3.28
N THR A 201 9.43 -17.66 3.39
CA THR A 201 9.78 -18.56 4.50
C THR A 201 9.44 -17.91 5.83
N ASP A 202 8.80 -18.68 6.73
CA ASP A 202 8.38 -18.27 8.09
C ASP A 202 7.38 -17.10 8.14
N SER A 203 6.74 -16.76 7.01
CA SER A 203 5.79 -15.64 6.96
C SER A 203 4.39 -16.03 7.41
N ASP A 204 3.65 -15.05 7.96
CA ASP A 204 2.29 -15.23 8.44
C ASP A 204 1.26 -14.69 7.43
N PHE A 205 0.57 -15.61 6.74
CA PHE A 205 -0.53 -15.34 5.81
C PHE A 205 -1.91 -15.44 6.44
N THR A 206 -2.02 -15.42 7.75
CA THR A 206 -3.32 -15.54 8.44
C THR A 206 -4.34 -14.55 7.89
N GLY A 207 -5.46 -15.05 7.36
CA GLY A 207 -6.52 -14.25 6.77
C GLY A 207 -6.15 -13.53 5.46
N ALA A 208 -4.97 -13.80 4.88
CA ALA A 208 -4.56 -13.20 3.62
C ALA A 208 -5.43 -13.68 2.44
N LYS A 209 -5.52 -12.85 1.40
CA LYS A 209 -6.33 -13.13 0.21
C LYS A 209 -5.51 -12.95 -1.05
N ILE A 210 -5.37 -14.01 -1.83
CA ILE A 210 -4.72 -13.98 -3.14
C ILE A 210 -5.83 -14.12 -4.20
N LYS A 211 -6.16 -13.02 -4.88
CA LYS A 211 -7.26 -12.95 -5.84
C LYS A 211 -6.76 -12.65 -7.24
N THR A 212 -7.14 -13.45 -8.20
CA THR A 212 -6.86 -13.23 -9.63
C THR A 212 -5.43 -12.76 -9.89
N GLY A 213 -4.56 -13.65 -10.28
CA GLY A 213 -3.14 -13.34 -10.51
C GLY A 213 -2.29 -14.58 -10.41
N GLY A 214 -0.99 -14.41 -10.61
CA GLY A 214 0.00 -15.47 -10.50
C GLY A 214 0.58 -15.56 -9.09
N PHE A 215 0.72 -16.77 -8.59
CA PHE A 215 1.52 -17.08 -7.40
C PHE A 215 2.41 -18.27 -7.75
N ASP A 216 3.58 -17.98 -8.31
CA ASP A 216 4.38 -18.98 -8.98
C ASP A 216 5.85 -19.03 -8.55
N ASN A 217 6.40 -20.21 -8.42
CA ASN A 217 7.79 -20.45 -8.03
C ASN A 217 8.19 -19.75 -6.71
N ASN A 218 7.23 -19.54 -5.80
CA ASN A 218 7.52 -18.93 -4.51
C ASN A 218 7.92 -20.00 -3.49
N THR A 219 8.86 -19.65 -2.61
CA THR A 219 9.17 -20.44 -1.41
C THR A 219 8.23 -20.02 -0.30
N VAL A 220 7.55 -20.98 0.33
CA VAL A 220 6.56 -20.71 1.39
C VAL A 220 6.76 -21.64 2.59
N SER A 221 7.98 -22.10 2.80
CA SER A 221 8.31 -23.05 3.88
C SER A 221 7.98 -22.47 5.26
N ASN A 222 7.34 -23.26 6.09
CA ASN A 222 6.89 -22.91 7.44
C ASN A 222 5.92 -21.71 7.51
N ALA A 223 5.29 -21.34 6.41
CA ALA A 223 4.33 -20.23 6.41
C ALA A 223 3.06 -20.61 7.20
N LEU A 224 2.46 -19.62 7.86
CA LEU A 224 1.19 -19.77 8.57
C LEU A 224 0.02 -19.44 7.64
N TRP A 225 -0.94 -20.37 7.52
CA TRP A 225 -2.02 -20.27 6.51
C TRP A 225 -3.43 -20.14 7.09
N ASN A 226 -3.59 -19.86 8.37
CA ASN A 226 -4.92 -19.87 8.99
C ASN A 226 -5.87 -18.86 8.31
N GLY A 227 -6.99 -19.35 7.76
CA GLY A 227 -7.99 -18.52 7.10
C GLY A 227 -7.54 -17.89 5.78
N THR A 228 -6.44 -18.35 5.19
CA THR A 228 -5.95 -17.85 3.90
C THR A 228 -6.87 -18.28 2.76
N SER A 229 -7.12 -17.38 1.81
CA SER A 229 -7.94 -17.68 0.64
C SER A 229 -7.24 -17.39 -0.69
N PHE A 230 -7.36 -18.35 -1.61
CA PHE A 230 -6.93 -18.24 -3.00
C PHE A 230 -8.17 -18.29 -3.90
N VAL A 231 -8.45 -17.20 -4.63
CA VAL A 231 -9.65 -17.09 -5.47
C VAL A 231 -9.27 -16.70 -6.90
N GLY A 232 -9.53 -17.58 -7.85
CA GLY A 232 -9.16 -17.36 -9.25
C GLY A 232 -7.65 -17.24 -9.47
N ALA A 233 -6.85 -17.74 -8.55
CA ALA A 233 -5.41 -17.65 -8.59
C ALA A 233 -4.78 -18.73 -9.50
N TYR A 234 -3.66 -18.38 -10.11
CA TYR A 234 -2.82 -19.32 -10.86
C TYR A 234 -1.64 -19.74 -9.99
N LEU A 235 -1.67 -21.00 -9.50
CA LEU A 235 -0.68 -21.57 -8.61
C LEU A 235 0.24 -22.50 -9.40
N LEU A 236 1.52 -22.18 -9.48
CA LEU A 236 2.49 -22.89 -10.28
C LEU A 236 3.79 -23.11 -9.48
N ASP A 237 4.27 -24.37 -9.47
CA ASP A 237 5.54 -24.75 -8.83
C ASP A 237 5.61 -24.30 -7.34
N ILE A 238 4.58 -24.62 -6.57
CA ILE A 238 4.50 -24.32 -5.14
C ILE A 238 4.47 -25.62 -4.35
N VAL A 239 5.22 -25.64 -3.26
CA VAL A 239 5.13 -26.66 -2.22
C VAL A 239 4.54 -26.03 -0.97
N PHE A 240 3.34 -26.47 -0.59
CA PHE A 240 2.71 -26.09 0.67
C PHE A 240 3.08 -27.09 1.75
N ASP A 241 3.56 -26.61 2.87
CA ASP A 241 3.84 -27.38 4.08
C ASP A 241 3.09 -26.82 5.30
N GLY A 242 3.31 -27.43 6.47
CA GLY A 242 2.73 -26.97 7.73
C GLY A 242 1.21 -27.16 7.82
N THR A 243 0.55 -26.34 8.62
CA THR A 243 -0.89 -26.44 8.84
C THR A 243 -1.68 -25.44 8.00
N LEU A 244 -2.57 -25.96 7.17
CA LEU A 244 -3.56 -25.18 6.44
C LEU A 244 -4.91 -25.34 7.15
N GLU A 245 -5.27 -24.37 7.98
CA GLU A 245 -6.51 -24.39 8.74
C GLU A 245 -7.47 -23.32 8.23
N ASN A 246 -8.74 -23.68 8.03
CA ASN A 246 -9.78 -22.78 7.51
C ASN A 246 -9.42 -22.14 6.14
N CYS A 247 -8.57 -22.81 5.36
CA CYS A 247 -8.12 -22.30 4.07
C CYS A 247 -9.14 -22.55 2.97
N TYR A 248 -9.13 -21.68 1.97
CA TYR A 248 -10.10 -21.73 0.89
C TYR A 248 -9.45 -21.54 -0.48
N PHE A 249 -9.63 -22.52 -1.36
CA PHE A 249 -9.18 -22.47 -2.76
C PHE A 249 -10.41 -22.50 -3.67
N GLU A 250 -10.67 -21.43 -4.41
CA GLU A 250 -11.82 -21.36 -5.32
C GLU A 250 -11.42 -20.93 -6.72
N ASN A 251 -11.88 -21.65 -7.74
CA ASN A 251 -11.60 -21.37 -9.15
C ASN A 251 -10.11 -21.22 -9.47
N CYS A 252 -9.23 -21.91 -8.73
CA CYS A 252 -7.78 -21.85 -8.91
C CYS A 252 -7.31 -22.80 -10.02
N THR A 253 -6.24 -22.43 -10.69
CA THR A 253 -5.51 -23.29 -11.60
C THR A 253 -4.25 -23.79 -10.92
N PHE A 254 -4.12 -25.10 -10.74
CA PHE A 254 -2.97 -25.75 -10.15
C PHE A 254 -2.07 -26.36 -11.25
N LYS A 255 -0.77 -26.09 -11.17
CA LYS A 255 0.23 -26.70 -12.05
C LYS A 255 1.50 -26.99 -11.26
N ARG A 256 1.84 -28.28 -11.13
CA ARG A 256 2.98 -28.75 -10.31
C ARG A 256 2.94 -28.21 -8.88
N VAL A 257 1.78 -28.31 -8.25
CA VAL A 257 1.59 -27.95 -6.85
C VAL A 257 1.63 -29.22 -6.01
N THR A 258 2.40 -29.18 -4.94
CA THR A 258 2.52 -30.28 -3.98
C THR A 258 2.14 -29.76 -2.59
N PHE A 259 1.39 -30.56 -1.85
CA PHE A 259 1.27 -30.45 -0.42
C PHE A 259 2.18 -31.52 0.18
N GLU A 260 3.12 -31.11 1.00
CA GLU A 260 4.15 -32.01 1.56
C GLU A 260 4.19 -31.85 3.07
N HIS A 261 4.02 -32.97 3.81
CA HIS A 261 3.91 -32.99 5.27
C HIS A 261 2.85 -32.03 5.83
N ALA A 262 1.87 -31.66 4.98
CA ALA A 262 0.86 -30.66 5.32
C ALA A 262 -0.28 -31.27 6.14
N ILE A 263 -0.79 -30.48 7.09
CA ILE A 263 -1.98 -30.79 7.88
C ILE A 263 -3.13 -29.91 7.38
N LEU A 264 -4.14 -30.55 6.76
CA LEU A 264 -5.27 -29.87 6.16
C LEU A 264 -6.49 -29.96 7.08
N VAL A 265 -6.89 -28.87 7.71
CA VAL A 265 -8.03 -28.82 8.63
C VAL A 265 -9.04 -27.80 8.11
N ASN A 266 -10.30 -28.22 7.98
CA ASN A 266 -11.38 -27.38 7.48
C ASN A 266 -10.97 -26.59 6.22
N THR A 267 -10.27 -27.26 5.29
CA THR A 267 -9.72 -26.67 4.08
C THR A 267 -10.54 -27.08 2.86
N PHE A 268 -10.99 -26.11 2.09
CA PHE A 268 -11.95 -26.30 1.00
C PHE A 268 -11.35 -26.01 -0.37
N PHE A 269 -11.73 -26.87 -1.34
CA PHE A 269 -11.31 -26.76 -2.73
C PHE A 269 -12.56 -26.73 -3.64
N LYS A 270 -13.03 -25.53 -3.97
CA LYS A 270 -14.25 -25.34 -4.77
C LYS A 270 -13.93 -25.03 -6.23
N ASN A 271 -14.56 -25.75 -7.16
CA ASN A 271 -14.39 -25.56 -8.61
C ASN A 271 -12.94 -25.68 -9.09
N ASN A 272 -12.16 -26.59 -8.52
CA ASN A 272 -10.76 -26.81 -8.86
C ASN A 272 -10.56 -28.17 -9.55
N ASN A 273 -9.57 -28.27 -10.42
CA ASN A 273 -9.12 -29.55 -10.95
C ASN A 273 -8.04 -30.16 -10.03
N LEU A 274 -8.48 -31.00 -9.09
CA LEU A 274 -7.59 -31.55 -8.06
C LEU A 274 -6.69 -32.70 -8.55
N LYS A 275 -6.90 -33.22 -9.76
CA LYS A 275 -6.07 -34.30 -10.34
C LYS A 275 -4.61 -33.90 -10.59
N LYS A 276 -4.32 -32.59 -10.57
CA LYS A 276 -2.99 -32.05 -10.81
C LYS A 276 -2.23 -31.66 -9.53
N ILE A 277 -2.85 -31.90 -8.37
CA ILE A 277 -2.26 -31.66 -7.06
C ILE A 277 -1.63 -32.99 -6.59
N LYS A 278 -0.42 -32.89 -6.06
CA LYS A 278 0.26 -34.00 -5.41
C LYS A 278 0.20 -33.82 -3.90
N PHE A 279 -0.06 -34.89 -3.18
CA PHE A 279 0.03 -34.95 -1.71
C PHE A 279 1.11 -35.93 -1.32
N VAL A 280 1.95 -35.54 -0.36
CA VAL A 280 3.07 -36.35 0.15
C VAL A 280 3.02 -36.29 1.67
N ASP A 281 2.79 -37.41 2.34
CA ASP A 281 2.75 -37.55 3.78
C ASP A 281 1.89 -36.50 4.51
N CYS A 282 0.74 -36.19 3.92
CA CYS A 282 -0.21 -35.23 4.43
C CYS A 282 -1.22 -35.87 5.41
N LYS A 283 -1.80 -35.04 6.26
CA LYS A 283 -2.94 -35.40 7.09
C LYS A 283 -4.12 -34.49 6.78
N ALA A 284 -5.32 -35.01 6.85
CA ALA A 284 -6.52 -34.20 6.65
C ALA A 284 -7.61 -34.57 7.67
N ASP A 285 -8.39 -33.58 8.11
CA ASP A 285 -9.60 -33.85 8.84
C ASP A 285 -10.65 -34.52 7.92
N ARG A 286 -11.68 -35.09 8.52
CA ARG A 286 -12.68 -35.85 7.78
C ARG A 286 -13.41 -35.01 6.73
N ILE A 287 -13.68 -33.74 7.03
CA ILE A 287 -14.41 -32.86 6.12
C ILE A 287 -13.52 -32.55 4.89
N THR A 288 -12.31 -32.11 5.09
CA THR A 288 -11.34 -31.85 4.02
C THR A 288 -11.09 -33.10 3.18
N TYR A 289 -10.90 -34.26 3.81
CA TYR A 289 -10.69 -35.52 3.12
C TYR A 289 -11.84 -35.89 2.18
N GLU A 290 -13.11 -35.78 2.62
CA GLU A 290 -14.27 -36.06 1.79
C GLU A 290 -14.42 -35.06 0.65
N PHE A 291 -14.10 -33.77 0.83
CA PHE A 291 -14.02 -32.79 -0.25
C PHE A 291 -12.98 -33.16 -1.31
N LEU A 292 -11.79 -33.55 -0.91
CA LEU A 292 -10.72 -33.97 -1.82
C LEU A 292 -11.13 -35.22 -2.61
N LYS A 293 -11.72 -36.19 -1.94
CA LYS A 293 -12.27 -37.43 -2.54
C LYS A 293 -13.36 -37.14 -3.54
N HIS A 294 -14.33 -36.28 -3.19
CA HIS A 294 -15.40 -35.87 -4.09
C HIS A 294 -14.88 -35.11 -5.30
N GLY A 295 -13.84 -34.29 -5.11
CA GLY A 295 -13.11 -33.59 -6.17
C GLY A 295 -12.19 -34.46 -7.01
N LYS A 296 -12.15 -35.78 -6.76
CA LYS A 296 -11.33 -36.78 -7.47
C LYS A 296 -9.83 -36.49 -7.39
N ALA A 297 -9.35 -36.00 -6.25
CA ALA A 297 -7.92 -35.89 -5.95
C ALA A 297 -7.29 -37.29 -5.83
N ASP A 298 -5.99 -37.38 -6.10
CA ASP A 298 -5.21 -38.55 -5.71
C ASP A 298 -4.93 -38.51 -4.19
N LEU A 299 -5.48 -39.47 -3.45
CA LEU A 299 -5.41 -39.49 -1.98
C LEU A 299 -4.28 -40.39 -1.44
N ASN A 300 -3.44 -40.95 -2.33
CA ASN A 300 -2.40 -41.89 -1.90
C ASN A 300 -1.40 -41.33 -0.87
N GLY A 301 -1.23 -40.02 -0.80
CA GLY A 301 -0.36 -39.37 0.14
C GLY A 301 -1.07 -38.69 1.31
N ILE A 302 -2.34 -39.06 1.61
CA ILE A 302 -3.13 -38.42 2.67
C ILE A 302 -3.66 -39.47 3.64
N THR A 303 -3.47 -39.21 4.93
CA THR A 303 -4.09 -40.00 6.02
C THR A 303 -5.10 -39.12 6.75
N LEU A 304 -6.15 -39.78 7.31
CA LEU A 304 -7.10 -39.09 8.18
C LEU A 304 -6.41 -38.70 9.49
N LEU A 305 -6.74 -37.52 9.98
CA LEU A 305 -6.42 -37.13 11.34
C LEU A 305 -7.30 -37.96 12.30
N ASP A 306 -6.67 -38.64 13.23
CA ASP A 306 -7.36 -39.29 14.34
C ASP A 306 -7.91 -38.18 15.26
N VAL A 307 -9.24 -38.12 15.40
CA VAL A 307 -9.96 -37.19 16.29
C VAL A 307 -10.20 -37.88 17.62
#